data_df711f55dc85039cf6a75ec5f7eb8647
#
_entry.id   df711f55dc85039cf6a75ec5f7eb8647
#
_cell.length_a   1.000
_cell.length_b   1.000
_cell.length_c   1.000
_cell.angle_alpha   90.00
_cell.angle_beta   90.00
_cell.angle_gamma   90.00
#
_symmetry.space_group_name_H-M   'P 1'
#
loop_
_entity.id
_entity.type
_entity.pdbx_description
1 polymer ?
#
loop_
_entity_poly.entity_id
_entity_poly.type
_entity_poly.pdbx_seq_one_letter_code
_entity_poly.pdbx_strand_id
1 'polypeptide(L)'
;HNKSDDEKSKKIEKLRKELCKSEDIIKITDFGAGSHINCSKTRRIKDIAKNSAKNSKFGKVLYRIIKHYKPKNILELGTSLGISTLYLALAEEKSNVYTFEGCPETSRIAGGNFDKMKLNNTSIILGDFKQTLDKELEKINDLDFCFIDGNHQKNATITYFELCLKYSNNNTIFVFD
;
A
#
# COMPACT_ATOMS: atom_id res chain seq x y z
N HIS A 1 -3.69 -18.41 -17.18
CA HIS A 1 -3.63 -18.43 -15.70
C HIS A 1 -2.51 -19.37 -15.28
N ASN A 2 -1.49 -18.85 -14.62
CA ASN A 2 -0.39 -19.66 -14.11
C ASN A 2 -0.77 -20.18 -12.72
N LYS A 3 -0.59 -21.47 -12.45
CA LYS A 3 -0.92 -22.13 -11.17
C LYS A 3 -0.26 -21.45 -9.97
N SER A 4 0.97 -20.93 -10.15
CA SER A 4 1.69 -20.17 -9.13
C SER A 4 1.00 -18.84 -8.77
N ASP A 5 0.40 -18.13 -9.73
CA ASP A 5 -0.28 -16.86 -9.48
C ASP A 5 -1.58 -17.08 -8.68
N ASP A 6 -2.27 -18.20 -8.94
CA ASP A 6 -3.44 -18.58 -8.16
C ASP A 6 -3.08 -18.95 -6.70
N GLU A 7 -1.94 -19.59 -6.48
CA GLU A 7 -1.46 -19.90 -5.13
C GLU A 7 -1.09 -18.64 -4.34
N LYS A 8 -0.40 -17.68 -4.95
CA LYS A 8 -0.08 -16.41 -4.32
C LYS A 8 -1.36 -15.66 -3.93
N SER A 9 -2.31 -15.54 -4.84
CA SER A 9 -3.62 -14.92 -4.58
C SER A 9 -4.39 -15.63 -3.45
N LYS A 10 -4.40 -16.95 -3.42
CA LYS A 10 -5.06 -17.74 -2.35
C LYS A 10 -4.43 -17.47 -0.98
N LYS A 11 -3.09 -17.35 -0.90
CA LYS A 11 -2.38 -17.03 0.35
C LYS A 11 -2.77 -15.63 0.85
N ILE A 12 -2.81 -14.62 -0.02
CA ILE A 12 -3.24 -13.27 0.33
C ILE A 12 -4.69 -13.29 0.85
N GLU A 13 -5.59 -13.99 0.17
CA GLU A 13 -6.99 -14.08 0.59
C GLU A 13 -7.17 -14.84 1.91
N LYS A 14 -6.35 -15.84 2.18
CA LYS A 14 -6.33 -16.50 3.47
C LYS A 14 -5.94 -15.51 4.58
N LEU A 15 -4.85 -14.78 4.41
CA LEU A 15 -4.42 -13.74 5.34
C LEU A 15 -5.51 -12.68 5.54
N ARG A 16 -6.10 -12.18 4.47
CA ARG A 16 -7.21 -11.22 4.55
C ARG A 16 -8.38 -11.76 5.38
N LYS A 17 -8.76 -13.02 5.18
CA LYS A 17 -9.82 -13.67 5.98
C LYS A 17 -9.45 -13.81 7.46
N GLU A 18 -8.18 -14.04 7.79
CA GLU A 18 -7.68 -14.07 9.17
C GLU A 18 -7.80 -12.67 9.80
N LEU A 19 -7.36 -11.63 9.11
CA LEU A 19 -7.49 -10.24 9.57
C LEU A 19 -8.96 -9.83 9.76
N CYS A 20 -9.87 -10.26 8.88
CA CYS A 20 -11.32 -10.01 9.01
C CYS A 20 -11.97 -10.68 10.23
N LYS A 21 -11.26 -11.56 10.92
CA LYS A 21 -11.72 -12.23 12.14
C LYS A 21 -11.03 -11.73 13.41
N SER A 22 -9.97 -10.92 13.28
CA SER A 22 -9.22 -10.40 14.43
C SER A 22 -10.06 -9.41 15.25
N GLU A 23 -10.19 -9.66 16.53
CA GLU A 23 -10.84 -8.78 17.51
C GLU A 23 -9.86 -7.77 18.13
N ASP A 24 -8.58 -7.83 17.76
CA ASP A 24 -7.56 -6.94 18.30
C ASP A 24 -7.87 -5.49 17.98
N ILE A 25 -7.68 -4.64 18.97
CA ILE A 25 -7.92 -3.20 18.88
C ILE A 25 -6.57 -2.50 18.81
N ILE A 26 -6.45 -1.57 17.86
CA ILE A 26 -5.26 -0.75 17.69
C ILE A 26 -5.60 0.73 17.73
N LYS A 27 -4.61 1.54 18.10
CA LYS A 27 -4.70 3.00 18.01
C LYS A 27 -4.46 3.43 16.57
N ILE A 28 -5.32 4.29 16.05
CA ILE A 28 -5.19 4.86 14.71
C ILE A 28 -4.69 6.29 14.81
N THR A 29 -3.60 6.59 14.12
CA THR A 29 -3.15 7.94 13.83
C THR A 29 -3.62 8.27 12.42
N ASP A 30 -4.47 9.27 12.26
CA ASP A 30 -5.01 9.70 10.99
C ASP A 30 -4.39 11.06 10.62
N PHE A 31 -3.61 11.10 9.54
CA PHE A 31 -3.05 12.31 8.95
C PHE A 31 -3.92 12.86 7.80
N GLY A 32 -5.02 12.17 7.48
CA GLY A 32 -5.99 12.55 6.46
C GLY A 32 -6.93 13.67 6.89
N ALA A 33 -8.12 13.68 6.31
CA ALA A 33 -9.19 14.66 6.42
C ALA A 33 -9.31 15.43 7.76
N GLY A 34 -8.46 16.44 8.00
CA GLY A 34 -8.63 17.41 9.08
C GLY A 34 -8.17 16.94 10.45
N SER A 35 -7.19 16.06 10.55
CA SER A 35 -6.65 15.67 11.84
C SER A 35 -5.94 16.83 12.52
N HIS A 36 -6.66 17.55 13.35
CA HIS A 36 -6.06 18.07 14.55
C HIS A 36 -5.49 16.85 15.32
N ILE A 37 -4.22 16.92 15.68
CA ILE A 37 -3.35 15.86 16.24
C ILE A 37 -3.90 15.13 17.49
N ASN A 38 -5.17 15.20 17.83
CA ASN A 38 -5.73 14.85 19.13
C ASN A 38 -6.89 13.85 19.14
N CYS A 39 -7.07 13.03 18.10
CA CYS A 39 -8.06 11.94 18.20
C CYS A 39 -7.40 10.59 18.02
N SER A 40 -6.89 10.00 19.10
CA SER A 40 -6.55 8.56 19.10
C SER A 40 -7.85 7.76 19.00
N LYS A 41 -8.36 7.58 17.79
CA LYS A 41 -9.45 6.66 17.52
C LYS A 41 -8.88 5.25 17.57
N THR A 42 -9.46 4.39 18.38
CA THR A 42 -9.17 2.96 18.31
C THR A 42 -10.05 2.31 17.26
N ARG A 43 -9.51 1.34 16.54
CA ARG A 43 -10.27 0.51 15.58
C ARG A 43 -9.90 -0.96 15.75
N ARG A 44 -10.84 -1.84 15.51
CA ARG A 44 -10.58 -3.26 15.45
C ARG A 44 -9.94 -3.58 14.11
N ILE A 45 -8.95 -4.48 14.11
CA ILE A 45 -8.27 -4.93 12.88
C ILE A 45 -9.29 -5.47 11.87
N LYS A 46 -10.29 -6.23 12.33
CA LYS A 46 -11.35 -6.76 11.44
C LYS A 46 -12.12 -5.67 10.70
N ASP A 47 -12.35 -4.53 11.35
CA ASP A 47 -13.11 -3.43 10.73
C ASP A 47 -12.26 -2.72 9.67
N ILE A 48 -10.96 -2.55 9.92
CA ILE A 48 -10.01 -2.06 8.92
C ILE A 48 -9.93 -3.03 7.74
N ALA A 49 -9.78 -4.32 8.01
CA ALA A 49 -9.69 -5.36 6.98
C ALA A 49 -10.94 -5.46 6.10
N LYS A 50 -12.13 -5.21 6.65
CA LYS A 50 -13.40 -5.24 5.91
C LYS A 50 -13.65 -3.97 5.11
N ASN A 51 -13.30 -2.80 5.66
CA ASN A 51 -13.73 -1.50 5.12
C ASN A 51 -12.63 -0.79 4.32
N SER A 52 -11.36 -0.98 4.69
CA SER A 52 -10.22 -0.27 4.09
C SER A 52 -9.34 -1.17 3.23
N ALA A 53 -9.35 -2.50 3.45
CA ALA A 53 -8.56 -3.39 2.62
C ALA A 53 -9.26 -3.64 1.28
N LYS A 54 -8.52 -3.47 0.20
CA LYS A 54 -9.04 -3.72 -1.15
C LYS A 54 -9.61 -5.13 -1.27
N ASN A 55 -10.71 -5.24 -2.00
CA ASN A 55 -11.31 -6.53 -2.27
C ASN A 55 -10.42 -7.37 -3.22
N SER A 56 -10.63 -8.67 -3.21
CA SER A 56 -9.86 -9.63 -4.01
C SER A 56 -9.86 -9.31 -5.51
N LYS A 57 -10.96 -8.78 -6.04
CA LYS A 57 -11.07 -8.46 -7.48
C LYS A 57 -10.10 -7.34 -7.84
N PHE A 58 -10.09 -6.27 -7.05
CA PHE A 58 -9.20 -5.14 -7.27
C PHE A 58 -7.72 -5.52 -7.07
N GLY A 59 -7.40 -6.25 -5.98
CA GLY A 59 -6.05 -6.74 -5.76
C GLY A 59 -5.52 -7.58 -6.91
N LYS A 60 -6.36 -8.46 -7.50
CA LYS A 60 -6.01 -9.22 -8.70
C LYS A 60 -5.81 -8.36 -9.95
N VAL A 61 -6.49 -7.21 -10.06
CA VAL A 61 -6.26 -6.25 -11.14
C VAL A 61 -4.86 -5.64 -10.98
N LEU A 62 -4.53 -5.12 -9.80
CA LEU A 62 -3.17 -4.61 -9.50
C LEU A 62 -2.10 -5.67 -9.82
N TYR A 63 -2.29 -6.89 -9.31
CA TYR A 63 -1.37 -8.01 -9.58
C TYR A 63 -1.12 -8.21 -11.08
N ARG A 64 -2.19 -8.22 -11.90
CA ARG A 64 -2.08 -8.41 -13.35
C ARG A 64 -1.37 -7.27 -14.05
N ILE A 65 -1.62 -6.02 -13.62
CA ILE A 65 -0.95 -4.85 -14.17
C ILE A 65 0.57 -4.99 -13.90
N ILE A 66 0.95 -5.20 -12.64
CA ILE A 66 2.37 -5.36 -12.28
C ILE A 66 3.02 -6.54 -13.01
N LYS A 67 2.32 -7.68 -13.09
CA LYS A 67 2.82 -8.87 -13.80
C LYS A 67 3.04 -8.62 -15.29
N HIS A 68 2.22 -7.78 -15.91
CA HIS A 68 2.29 -7.47 -17.33
C HIS A 68 3.39 -6.47 -17.65
N TYR A 69 3.43 -5.35 -16.91
CA TYR A 69 4.35 -4.25 -17.18
C TYR A 69 5.72 -4.41 -16.51
N LYS A 70 5.81 -5.21 -15.44
CA LYS A 70 7.04 -5.49 -14.69
C LYS A 70 7.80 -4.23 -14.30
N PRO A 71 7.12 -3.27 -13.64
CA PRO A 71 7.75 -2.03 -13.19
C PRO A 71 8.91 -2.35 -12.24
N LYS A 72 10.00 -1.61 -12.33
CA LYS A 72 11.16 -1.77 -11.43
C LYS A 72 10.89 -1.14 -10.08
N ASN A 73 10.36 0.07 -10.06
CA ASN A 73 10.04 0.82 -8.85
C ASN A 73 8.54 1.09 -8.76
N ILE A 74 7.94 0.59 -7.70
CA ILE A 74 6.51 0.69 -7.39
C ILE A 74 6.36 1.55 -6.14
N LEU A 75 5.53 2.57 -6.20
CA LEU A 75 5.16 3.38 -5.06
C LEU A 75 3.68 3.17 -4.73
N GLU A 76 3.37 3.02 -3.44
CA GLU A 76 2.02 2.95 -2.91
C GLU A 76 1.84 3.97 -1.81
N LEU A 77 0.82 4.82 -1.90
CA LEU A 77 0.41 5.71 -0.82
C LEU A 77 -0.81 5.11 -0.13
N GLY A 78 -0.64 4.67 1.12
CA GLY A 78 -1.68 4.02 1.92
C GLY A 78 -1.46 2.50 2.07
N THR A 79 -0.50 2.10 2.87
CA THR A 79 -0.22 0.68 3.18
C THR A 79 -1.38 0.00 3.91
N SER A 80 -1.98 0.69 4.89
CA SER A 80 -2.97 0.12 5.81
C SER A 80 -2.49 -1.22 6.40
N LEU A 81 -3.22 -2.31 6.22
CA LEU A 81 -2.82 -3.66 6.68
C LEU A 81 -1.91 -4.40 5.67
N GLY A 82 -1.52 -3.77 4.57
CA GLY A 82 -0.59 -4.29 3.59
C GLY A 82 -1.19 -5.22 2.54
N ILE A 83 -2.52 -5.32 2.43
CA ILE A 83 -3.16 -6.29 1.50
C ILE A 83 -2.90 -5.91 0.03
N SER A 84 -3.05 -4.65 -0.36
CA SER A 84 -2.70 -4.17 -1.72
C SER A 84 -1.22 -4.34 -2.00
N THR A 85 -0.38 -3.96 -1.03
CA THR A 85 1.08 -4.13 -1.10
C THR A 85 1.49 -5.56 -1.42
N LEU A 86 0.83 -6.57 -0.79
CA LEU A 86 1.09 -7.99 -1.07
C LEU A 86 0.80 -8.35 -2.53
N TYR A 87 -0.28 -7.81 -3.12
CA TYR A 87 -0.57 -8.03 -4.53
C TYR A 87 0.47 -7.39 -5.44
N LEU A 88 0.94 -6.17 -5.11
CA LEU A 88 1.97 -5.48 -5.86
C LEU A 88 3.31 -6.24 -5.79
N ALA A 89 3.77 -6.57 -4.59
CA ALA A 89 5.08 -7.16 -4.35
C ALA A 89 5.21 -8.60 -4.87
N LEU A 90 4.16 -9.43 -4.70
CA LEU A 90 4.19 -10.82 -5.14
C LEU A 90 3.97 -11.00 -6.65
N ALA A 91 3.52 -9.96 -7.35
CA ALA A 91 3.33 -10.00 -8.79
C ALA A 91 4.67 -10.02 -9.55
N GLU A 92 5.66 -9.24 -9.08
CA GLU A 92 7.01 -9.20 -9.63
C GLU A 92 8.03 -9.09 -8.50
N GLU A 93 8.72 -10.18 -8.21
CA GLU A 93 9.66 -10.28 -7.08
C GLU A 93 10.94 -9.44 -7.28
N LYS A 94 11.21 -9.02 -8.52
CA LYS A 94 12.36 -8.16 -8.85
C LYS A 94 12.04 -6.67 -8.73
N SER A 95 10.79 -6.30 -8.55
CA SER A 95 10.39 -4.91 -8.32
C SER A 95 10.74 -4.49 -6.89
N ASN A 96 11.12 -3.23 -6.71
CA ASN A 96 11.18 -2.59 -5.40
C ASN A 96 9.82 -1.94 -5.11
N VAL A 97 9.21 -2.29 -3.99
CA VAL A 97 7.93 -1.73 -3.57
C VAL A 97 8.14 -0.81 -2.37
N TYR A 98 7.85 0.46 -2.55
CA TYR A 98 7.90 1.50 -1.51
C TYR A 98 6.46 1.84 -1.12
N THR A 99 6.06 1.49 0.09
CA THR A 99 4.70 1.72 0.57
C THR A 99 4.69 2.66 1.78
N PHE A 100 3.82 3.65 1.75
CA PHE A 100 3.78 4.73 2.73
C PHE A 100 2.60 4.56 3.68
N GLU A 101 2.85 4.68 4.98
CA GLU A 101 1.84 4.57 6.04
C GLU A 101 2.03 5.64 7.10
N GLY A 102 0.96 6.34 7.44
CA GLY A 102 0.99 7.35 8.49
C GLY A 102 0.88 6.76 9.91
N CYS A 103 0.10 5.70 10.09
CA CYS A 103 -0.19 5.13 11.40
C CYS A 103 0.85 4.07 11.79
N PRO A 104 1.58 4.24 12.92
CA PRO A 104 2.58 3.26 13.37
C PRO A 104 2.01 1.88 13.63
N GLU A 105 0.78 1.79 14.20
CA GLU A 105 0.17 0.51 14.53
C GLU A 105 -0.24 -0.29 13.28
N THR A 106 -0.83 0.36 12.27
CA THR A 106 -1.15 -0.29 10.99
C THR A 106 0.13 -0.70 10.25
N SER A 107 1.16 0.15 10.25
CA SER A 107 2.48 -0.14 9.69
C SER A 107 3.11 -1.38 10.32
N ARG A 108 3.07 -1.49 11.65
CA ARG A 108 3.57 -2.66 12.39
C ARG A 108 2.85 -3.95 11.98
N ILE A 109 1.52 -3.89 11.82
CA ILE A 109 0.74 -5.06 11.39
C ILE A 109 1.06 -5.42 9.94
N ALA A 110 1.18 -4.42 9.05
CA ALA A 110 1.57 -4.65 7.67
C ALA A 110 2.94 -5.33 7.58
N GLY A 111 3.94 -4.86 8.35
CA GLY A 111 5.26 -5.48 8.45
C GLY A 111 5.17 -6.95 8.85
N GLY A 112 4.42 -7.27 9.91
CA GLY A 112 4.18 -8.66 10.33
C GLY A 112 3.47 -9.50 9.27
N ASN A 113 2.62 -8.92 8.45
CA ASN A 113 1.98 -9.60 7.31
C ASN A 113 2.99 -9.85 6.18
N PHE A 114 3.90 -8.92 5.92
CA PHE A 114 4.99 -9.08 4.93
C PHE A 114 5.95 -10.19 5.35
N ASP A 115 6.31 -10.25 6.63
CA ASP A 115 7.14 -11.33 7.19
C ASP A 115 6.48 -12.71 7.02
N LYS A 116 5.18 -12.82 7.36
CA LYS A 116 4.40 -14.06 7.15
C LYS A 116 4.39 -14.50 5.69
N MET A 117 4.39 -13.55 4.77
CA MET A 117 4.39 -13.80 3.32
C MET A 117 5.80 -13.88 2.73
N LYS A 118 6.84 -13.68 3.57
CA LYS A 118 8.27 -13.74 3.20
C LYS A 118 8.62 -12.75 2.09
N LEU A 119 8.09 -11.53 2.16
CA LEU A 119 8.48 -10.47 1.24
C LEU A 119 9.90 -9.99 1.57
N ASN A 120 10.71 -9.77 0.55
CA ASN A 120 12.07 -9.24 0.66
C ASN A 120 12.31 -8.02 -0.25
N ASN A 121 11.26 -7.59 -0.96
CA ASN A 121 11.31 -6.52 -1.97
C ASN A 121 10.41 -5.33 -1.59
N THR A 122 10.04 -5.19 -0.32
CA THR A 122 9.09 -4.17 0.16
C THR A 122 9.69 -3.36 1.30
N SER A 123 9.58 -2.03 1.20
CA SER A 123 9.98 -1.07 2.22
C SER A 123 8.78 -0.27 2.68
N ILE A 124 8.50 -0.25 3.99
CA ILE A 124 7.46 0.60 4.58
C ILE A 124 8.10 1.91 5.01
N ILE A 125 7.59 3.03 4.51
CA ILE A 125 7.95 4.37 4.90
C ILE A 125 6.89 4.91 5.86
N LEU A 126 7.25 4.97 7.14
CA LEU A 126 6.35 5.46 8.18
C LEU A 126 6.43 6.99 8.29
N GLY A 127 5.27 7.64 8.29
CA GLY A 127 5.13 9.08 8.56
C GLY A 127 4.11 9.78 7.69
N ASP A 128 3.91 11.08 7.95
CA ASP A 128 3.06 11.92 7.11
C ASP A 128 3.63 12.01 5.69
N PHE A 129 2.81 11.74 4.69
CA PHE A 129 3.21 11.79 3.27
C PHE A 129 3.77 13.16 2.87
N LYS A 130 3.26 14.24 3.46
CA LYS A 130 3.78 15.60 3.21
C LYS A 130 5.25 15.77 3.62
N GLN A 131 5.71 14.97 4.58
CA GLN A 131 7.06 15.08 5.12
C GLN A 131 8.01 14.02 4.54
N THR A 132 7.48 12.88 4.13
CA THR A 132 8.27 11.72 3.74
C THR A 132 8.37 11.53 2.24
N LEU A 133 7.31 11.87 1.48
CA LEU A 133 7.18 11.48 0.08
C LEU A 133 8.28 12.09 -0.80
N ASP A 134 8.54 13.39 -0.70
CA ASP A 134 9.52 14.07 -1.55
C ASP A 134 10.93 13.49 -1.37
N LYS A 135 11.35 13.31 -0.11
CA LYS A 135 12.66 12.75 0.23
C LYS A 135 12.87 11.33 -0.27
N GLU A 136 11.82 10.52 -0.23
CA GLU A 136 11.91 9.13 -0.71
C GLU A 136 11.85 9.07 -2.24
N LEU A 137 11.07 9.94 -2.89
CA LEU A 137 11.04 10.04 -4.34
C LEU A 137 12.39 10.46 -4.93
N GLU A 138 13.12 11.38 -4.26
CA GLU A 138 14.50 11.74 -4.65
C GLU A 138 15.43 10.51 -4.67
N LYS A 139 15.28 9.60 -3.71
CA LYS A 139 16.09 8.37 -3.65
C LYS A 139 15.69 7.35 -4.72
N ILE A 140 14.37 7.23 -4.97
CA ILE A 140 13.80 6.31 -5.98
C ILE A 140 14.18 6.78 -7.39
N ASN A 141 14.05 8.06 -7.67
CA ASN A 141 14.45 8.82 -8.87
C ASN A 141 13.90 8.33 -10.23
N ASP A 142 13.33 7.16 -10.33
CA ASP A 142 12.72 6.61 -11.56
C ASP A 142 11.50 5.77 -11.17
N LEU A 143 10.33 6.39 -11.22
CA LEU A 143 9.07 5.79 -10.79
C LEU A 143 8.36 5.16 -11.97
N ASP A 144 8.10 3.86 -11.93
CA ASP A 144 7.43 3.13 -13.02
C ASP A 144 5.94 2.90 -12.75
N PHE A 145 5.56 2.77 -11.47
CA PHE A 145 4.17 2.52 -11.09
C PHE A 145 3.84 3.24 -9.79
N CYS A 146 2.71 3.91 -9.75
CA CYS A 146 2.23 4.60 -8.56
C CYS A 146 0.76 4.25 -8.27
N PHE A 147 0.48 3.75 -7.07
CA PHE A 147 -0.86 3.52 -6.57
C PHE A 147 -1.17 4.51 -5.46
N ILE A 148 -2.13 5.40 -5.67
CA ILE A 148 -2.56 6.43 -4.72
C ILE A 148 -3.87 5.99 -4.08
N ASP A 149 -3.81 5.48 -2.85
CA ASP A 149 -4.93 4.97 -2.04
C ASP A 149 -4.91 5.53 -0.60
N GLY A 150 -4.34 6.70 -0.43
CA GLY A 150 -4.26 7.34 0.89
C GLY A 150 -4.77 8.77 0.88
N ASN A 151 -5.26 9.23 2.04
CA ASN A 151 -5.72 10.60 2.23
C ASN A 151 -6.73 11.09 1.17
N HIS A 152 -7.85 10.42 0.99
CA HIS A 152 -8.90 10.62 -0.02
C HIS A 152 -9.45 12.06 -0.16
N GLN A 153 -8.64 13.08 0.13
CA GLN A 153 -8.93 14.50 -0.12
C GLN A 153 -8.41 14.91 -1.49
N LYS A 154 -9.28 15.51 -2.30
CA LYS A 154 -8.96 15.96 -3.65
C LYS A 154 -7.63 16.71 -3.75
N ASN A 155 -7.45 17.75 -2.90
CA ASN A 155 -6.24 18.59 -2.97
C ASN A 155 -4.98 17.81 -2.59
N ALA A 156 -5.05 16.94 -1.58
CA ALA A 156 -3.93 16.10 -1.19
C ALA A 156 -3.55 15.10 -2.29
N THR A 157 -4.54 14.45 -2.89
CA THR A 157 -4.33 13.52 -4.01
C THR A 157 -3.66 14.21 -5.20
N ILE A 158 -4.12 15.42 -5.56
CA ILE A 158 -3.50 16.21 -6.64
C ILE A 158 -2.05 16.54 -6.30
N THR A 159 -1.80 17.05 -5.08
CA THR A 159 -0.43 17.39 -4.63
C THR A 159 0.51 16.18 -4.68
N TYR A 160 0.06 15.02 -4.21
CA TYR A 160 0.87 13.79 -4.26
C TYR A 160 1.12 13.32 -5.69
N PHE A 161 0.11 13.40 -6.54
CA PHE A 161 0.24 13.08 -7.96
C PHE A 161 1.25 13.99 -8.66
N GLU A 162 1.14 15.32 -8.50
CA GLU A 162 2.06 16.30 -9.08
C GLU A 162 3.51 16.07 -8.60
N LEU A 163 3.67 15.69 -7.33
CA LEU A 163 4.98 15.36 -6.79
C LEU A 163 5.55 14.10 -7.43
N CYS A 164 4.76 13.03 -7.54
CA CYS A 164 5.17 11.80 -8.20
C CYS A 164 5.50 11.99 -9.69
N LEU A 165 4.80 12.91 -10.38
CA LEU A 165 5.06 13.22 -11.79
C LEU A 165 6.49 13.73 -12.03
N LYS A 166 7.10 14.44 -11.08
CA LYS A 166 8.48 14.95 -11.22
C LYS A 166 9.51 13.82 -11.35
N TYR A 167 9.19 12.65 -10.83
CA TYR A 167 10.06 11.47 -10.80
C TYR A 167 9.57 10.35 -11.74
N SER A 168 8.61 10.68 -12.58
CA SER A 168 7.99 9.76 -13.55
C SER A 168 8.68 9.82 -14.90
N ASN A 169 8.52 8.76 -15.66
CA ASN A 169 8.91 8.69 -17.08
C ASN A 169 7.66 8.46 -17.97
N ASN A 170 7.85 8.42 -19.28
CA ASN A 170 6.75 8.28 -20.25
C ASN A 170 5.98 6.93 -20.15
N ASN A 171 6.52 5.96 -19.42
CA ASN A 171 5.92 4.64 -19.24
C ASN A 171 5.32 4.46 -17.85
N THR A 172 5.40 5.47 -16.97
CA THR A 172 4.87 5.40 -15.61
C THR A 172 3.37 5.23 -15.62
N ILE A 173 2.89 4.26 -14.84
CA ILE A 173 1.46 3.97 -14.69
C ILE A 173 0.98 4.51 -13.35
N PHE A 174 -0.07 5.31 -13.38
CA PHE A 174 -0.76 5.80 -12.19
C PHE A 174 -2.11 5.11 -12.03
N VAL A 175 -2.37 4.66 -10.80
CA VAL A 175 -3.67 4.08 -10.39
C VAL A 175 -4.17 4.86 -9.18
N PHE A 176 -5.42 5.26 -9.22
CA PHE A 176 -6.08 6.02 -8.14
C PHE A 176 -7.27 5.22 -7.61
N ASP A 177 -7.53 5.36 -6.29
CA ASP A 177 -8.74 4.88 -5.64
C ASP A 177 -9.61 6.03 -5.15
#